data_4a3f629aa2eea3dd1eafa8aea6e4a38c
#
_entry.id   4a3f629aa2eea3dd1eafa8aea6e4a38c
#
_cell.length_a   1.000
_cell.length_b   1.000
_cell.length_c   1.000
_cell.angle_alpha   90.00
_cell.angle_beta   90.00
_cell.angle_gamma   90.00
#
_symmetry.space_group_name_H-M   'P 1'
#
loop_
_entity.id
_entity.type
_entity.pdbx_description
1 polymer ?
#
loop_
_entity_poly.entity_id
_entity_poly.type
_entity_poly.pdbx_seq_one_letter_code
_entity_poly.pdbx_strand_id
1 'polypeptide(L)'
;MRSVLAPSLVEPEEAARGRTISVDAAIVLSTAAALAHLVATPDHYTWWPAAGVFFGILGAAQLGYSVLLVRCVDSRRLVLVGIWGTVGVILLYVTSRTIGLPGTPPVPFHGDRWLAGQAMVPDGAKHVGPLDVFTLAAEVVLVVTLLGMLPGRSRVRTANRLMWLGLALWGASFVLLF
;
A
#
# COMPACT_ATOMS: atom_id res chain seq x y z
N MET A 1 -27.53 -12.56 39.73
CA MET A 1 -26.22 -11.94 39.91
C MET A 1 -25.63 -11.64 38.54
N ARG A 2 -25.65 -10.37 38.08
CA ARG A 2 -24.96 -9.95 36.85
C ARG A 2 -23.54 -9.60 37.24
N SER A 3 -22.57 -10.43 36.82
CA SER A 3 -21.16 -10.08 36.88
C SER A 3 -20.92 -8.89 35.96
N VAL A 4 -20.74 -7.71 36.54
CA VAL A 4 -20.26 -6.51 35.83
C VAL A 4 -18.76 -6.75 35.62
N LEU A 5 -18.37 -7.21 34.42
CA LEU A 5 -16.98 -7.22 34.00
C LEU A 5 -16.48 -5.76 34.06
N ALA A 6 -15.60 -5.50 34.99
CA ALA A 6 -14.92 -4.21 35.08
C ALA A 6 -14.22 -3.93 33.73
N PRO A 7 -14.34 -2.70 33.19
CA PRO A 7 -13.59 -2.35 32.01
C PRO A 7 -12.09 -2.50 32.33
N SER A 8 -11.38 -3.23 31.48
CA SER A 8 -9.92 -3.34 31.55
C SER A 8 -9.35 -1.94 31.41
N LEU A 9 -8.88 -1.37 32.51
CA LEU A 9 -8.16 -0.12 32.54
C LEU A 9 -6.79 -0.38 31.93
N VAL A 10 -6.69 -0.30 30.58
CA VAL A 10 -5.40 -0.13 29.93
C VAL A 10 -4.83 1.17 30.45
N GLU A 11 -3.69 1.11 31.11
CA GLU A 11 -3.01 2.28 31.69
C GLU A 11 -2.86 3.34 30.58
N PRO A 12 -3.18 4.63 30.84
CA PRO A 12 -3.09 5.70 29.85
C PRO A 12 -1.72 5.81 29.19
N GLU A 13 -0.67 5.46 29.92
CA GLU A 13 0.72 5.45 29.43
C GLU A 13 0.96 4.34 28.40
N GLU A 14 0.41 3.15 28.59
CA GLU A 14 0.51 2.03 27.66
C GLU A 14 -0.24 2.34 26.35
N ALA A 15 -1.41 2.96 26.43
CA ALA A 15 -2.16 3.41 25.27
C ALA A 15 -1.42 4.50 24.49
N ALA A 16 -0.77 5.46 25.18
CA ALA A 16 0.03 6.50 24.56
C ALA A 16 1.28 5.91 23.87
N ARG A 17 1.98 4.97 24.52
CA ARG A 17 3.14 4.28 23.95
C ARG A 17 2.76 3.48 22.70
N GLY A 18 1.67 2.72 22.73
CA GLY A 18 1.19 1.95 21.59
C GLY A 18 0.86 2.84 20.39
N ARG A 19 0.32 4.04 20.62
CA ARG A 19 0.05 5.02 19.58
C ARG A 19 1.33 5.57 18.95
N THR A 20 2.34 5.92 19.75
CA THR A 20 3.63 6.41 19.25
C THR A 20 4.28 5.37 18.35
N ILE A 21 4.36 4.10 18.77
CA ILE A 21 4.92 3.00 17.97
C ILE A 21 4.19 2.86 16.64
N SER A 22 2.87 2.97 16.61
CA SER A 22 2.08 2.85 15.36
C SER A 22 2.37 4.01 14.40
N VAL A 23 2.58 5.22 14.91
CA VAL A 23 2.94 6.39 14.09
C VAL A 23 4.34 6.23 13.50
N ASP A 24 5.31 5.86 14.32
CA ASP A 24 6.68 5.66 13.88
C ASP A 24 6.75 4.55 12.83
N ALA A 25 6.05 3.44 13.04
CA ALA A 25 5.95 2.36 12.08
C ALA A 25 5.33 2.83 10.75
N ALA A 26 4.26 3.63 10.78
CA ALA A 26 3.63 4.17 9.57
C ALA A 26 4.57 5.10 8.80
N ILE A 27 5.34 5.94 9.50
CA ILE A 27 6.34 6.83 8.89
C ILE A 27 7.44 6.02 8.21
N VAL A 28 8.00 5.03 8.90
CA VAL A 28 9.07 4.16 8.37
C VAL A 28 8.57 3.40 7.15
N LEU A 29 7.39 2.77 7.23
CA LEU A 29 6.83 1.98 6.13
C LEU A 29 6.51 2.84 4.91
N SER A 30 5.89 4.03 5.10
CA SER A 30 5.63 4.95 3.99
C SER A 30 6.92 5.48 3.36
N THR A 31 7.94 5.77 4.17
CA THR A 31 9.25 6.20 3.66
C THR A 31 9.93 5.07 2.89
N ALA A 32 9.91 3.84 3.40
CA ALA A 32 10.49 2.68 2.73
C ALA A 32 9.82 2.39 1.38
N ALA A 33 8.49 2.43 1.31
CA ALA A 33 7.75 2.30 0.06
C ALA A 33 8.08 3.43 -0.93
N ALA A 34 8.16 4.68 -0.43
CA ALA A 34 8.55 5.84 -1.24
C ALA A 34 9.93 5.67 -1.87
N LEU A 35 10.92 5.26 -1.08
CA LEU A 35 12.28 5.02 -1.57
C LEU A 35 12.30 3.89 -2.61
N ALA A 36 11.55 2.82 -2.41
CA ALA A 36 11.43 1.74 -3.38
C ALA A 36 10.87 2.24 -4.72
N HIS A 37 9.82 3.09 -4.71
CA HIS A 37 9.27 3.69 -5.92
C HIS A 37 10.27 4.63 -6.60
N LEU A 38 11.01 5.44 -5.83
CA LEU A 38 12.04 6.33 -6.39
C LEU A 38 13.19 5.54 -7.01
N VAL A 39 13.62 4.45 -6.38
CA VAL A 39 14.65 3.54 -6.94
C VAL A 39 14.17 2.89 -8.24
N ALA A 40 12.88 2.53 -8.34
CA ALA A 40 12.30 1.95 -9.55
C ALA A 40 12.09 2.97 -10.68
N THR A 41 12.05 4.28 -10.37
CA THR A 41 11.73 5.35 -11.33
C THR A 41 12.61 5.36 -12.58
N PRO A 42 13.96 5.31 -12.51
CA PRO A 42 14.80 5.38 -13.71
C PRO A 42 14.54 4.23 -14.69
N ASP A 43 14.42 3.01 -14.18
CA ASP A 43 14.20 1.83 -15.00
C ASP A 43 12.84 1.87 -15.69
N HIS A 44 11.80 2.28 -14.96
CA HIS A 44 10.47 2.45 -15.53
C HIS A 44 10.43 3.60 -16.54
N TYR A 45 11.16 4.69 -16.29
CA TYR A 45 11.23 5.82 -17.22
C TYR A 45 11.89 5.44 -18.55
N THR A 46 12.97 4.66 -18.52
CA THR A 46 13.66 4.20 -19.72
C THR A 46 12.81 3.26 -20.55
N TRP A 47 11.97 2.46 -19.91
CA TRP A 47 11.08 1.53 -20.59
C TRP A 47 9.79 2.20 -21.07
N TRP A 48 9.14 2.96 -20.19
CA TRP A 48 7.91 3.68 -20.45
C TRP A 48 7.89 5.00 -19.65
N PRO A 49 8.15 6.15 -20.28
CA PRO A 49 8.27 7.43 -19.57
C PRO A 49 7.09 7.75 -18.65
N ALA A 50 5.86 7.41 -19.07
CA ALA A 50 4.67 7.64 -18.24
C ALA A 50 4.72 6.83 -16.93
N ALA A 51 5.21 5.58 -16.96
CA ALA A 51 5.40 4.79 -15.75
C ALA A 51 6.48 5.39 -14.85
N GLY A 52 7.62 5.81 -15.42
CA GLY A 52 8.66 6.48 -14.63
C GLY A 52 8.16 7.75 -13.94
N VAL A 53 7.44 8.61 -14.66
CA VAL A 53 6.82 9.82 -14.07
C VAL A 53 5.85 9.43 -12.96
N PHE A 54 5.00 8.42 -13.17
CA PHE A 54 4.08 7.92 -12.16
C PHE A 54 4.81 7.48 -10.89
N PHE A 55 5.87 6.65 -11.00
CA PHE A 55 6.66 6.18 -9.85
C PHE A 55 7.36 7.33 -9.11
N GLY A 56 7.88 8.32 -9.84
CA GLY A 56 8.49 9.51 -9.26
C GLY A 56 7.47 10.34 -8.45
N ILE A 57 6.29 10.59 -9.01
CA ILE A 57 5.21 11.31 -8.31
C ILE A 57 4.74 10.51 -7.09
N LEU A 58 4.56 9.20 -7.23
CA LEU A 58 4.11 8.32 -6.14
C LEU A 58 5.11 8.33 -4.99
N GLY A 59 6.41 8.15 -5.28
CA GLY A 59 7.46 8.21 -4.28
C GLY A 59 7.51 9.57 -3.55
N ALA A 60 7.42 10.68 -4.31
CA ALA A 60 7.36 12.01 -3.71
C ALA A 60 6.10 12.21 -2.84
N ALA A 61 4.94 11.72 -3.28
CA ALA A 61 3.70 11.81 -2.52
C ALA A 61 3.77 11.00 -1.21
N GLN A 62 4.36 9.80 -1.23
CA GLN A 62 4.54 8.98 -0.03
C GLN A 62 5.55 9.58 0.95
N LEU A 63 6.63 10.23 0.46
CA LEU A 63 7.54 11.00 1.34
C LEU A 63 6.81 12.19 1.96
N GLY A 64 6.06 12.95 1.17
CA GLY A 64 5.22 14.04 1.67
C GLY A 64 4.21 13.56 2.72
N TYR A 65 3.61 12.40 2.50
CA TYR A 65 2.70 11.77 3.45
C TYR A 65 3.40 11.41 4.77
N SER A 66 4.63 10.88 4.73
CA SER A 66 5.44 10.60 5.93
C SER A 66 5.68 11.87 6.75
N VAL A 67 6.01 12.99 6.09
CA VAL A 67 6.19 14.30 6.75
C VAL A 67 4.86 14.79 7.38
N LEU A 68 3.74 14.60 6.68
CA LEU A 68 2.42 14.98 7.19
C LEU A 68 2.01 14.14 8.40
N LEU A 69 2.37 12.85 8.44
CA LEU A 69 2.14 11.99 9.61
C LEU A 69 2.86 12.52 10.86
N VAL A 70 4.10 13.01 10.71
CA VAL A 70 4.82 13.63 11.84
C VAL A 70 4.07 14.86 12.38
N ARG A 71 3.51 15.68 11.50
CA ARG A 71 2.92 16.98 11.86
C ARG A 71 1.44 16.91 12.26
N CYS A 72 0.70 15.97 11.68
CA CYS A 72 -0.76 15.93 11.73
C CYS A 72 -1.29 14.55 12.14
N VAL A 73 -0.60 13.87 13.05
CA VAL A 73 -0.90 12.49 13.49
C VAL A 73 -2.34 12.28 13.98
N ASP A 74 -2.97 13.31 14.53
CA ASP A 74 -4.34 13.25 15.04
C ASP A 74 -5.42 13.39 13.96
N SER A 75 -5.01 13.68 12.73
CA SER A 75 -5.94 13.87 11.63
C SER A 75 -6.48 12.53 11.11
N ARG A 76 -7.69 12.17 11.51
CA ARG A 76 -8.41 11.03 10.97
C ARG A 76 -8.49 11.05 9.44
N ARG A 77 -8.62 12.26 8.84
CA ARG A 77 -8.67 12.41 7.38
C ARG A 77 -7.35 11.98 6.75
N LEU A 78 -6.23 12.40 7.35
CA LEU A 78 -4.90 12.01 6.87
C LEU A 78 -4.71 10.49 6.91
N VAL A 79 -5.09 9.83 8.02
CA VAL A 79 -5.02 8.37 8.14
C VAL A 79 -5.88 7.69 7.07
N LEU A 80 -7.11 8.17 6.82
CA LEU A 80 -7.98 7.60 5.78
C LEU A 80 -7.42 7.81 4.37
N VAL A 81 -6.85 8.98 4.08
CA VAL A 81 -6.17 9.25 2.80
C VAL A 81 -5.00 8.28 2.61
N GLY A 82 -4.20 8.05 3.65
CA GLY A 82 -3.11 7.07 3.60
C GLY A 82 -3.63 5.65 3.29
N ILE A 83 -4.65 5.19 4.01
CA ILE A 83 -5.25 3.86 3.77
C ILE A 83 -5.72 3.73 2.32
N TRP A 84 -6.59 4.63 1.86
CA TRP A 84 -7.19 4.51 0.52
C TRP A 84 -6.19 4.80 -0.60
N GLY A 85 -5.23 5.70 -0.38
CA GLY A 85 -4.14 5.94 -1.33
C GLY A 85 -3.27 4.70 -1.51
N THR A 86 -2.81 4.09 -0.41
CA THR A 86 -2.00 2.87 -0.45
C THR A 86 -2.77 1.69 -1.05
N VAL A 87 -4.06 1.51 -0.68
CA VAL A 87 -4.92 0.49 -1.30
C VAL A 87 -5.04 0.71 -2.80
N GLY A 88 -5.19 1.96 -3.25
CA GLY A 88 -5.20 2.30 -4.67
C GLY A 88 -3.91 1.90 -5.39
N VAL A 89 -2.75 2.10 -4.77
CA VAL A 89 -1.45 1.67 -5.32
C VAL A 89 -1.35 0.15 -5.40
N ILE A 90 -1.72 -0.55 -4.34
CA ILE A 90 -1.76 -2.03 -4.32
C ILE A 90 -2.68 -2.56 -5.43
N LEU A 91 -3.87 -1.98 -5.60
CA LEU A 91 -4.80 -2.37 -6.65
C LEU A 91 -4.23 -2.12 -8.04
N LEU A 92 -3.60 -0.96 -8.25
CA LEU A 92 -2.94 -0.64 -9.50
C LEU A 92 -1.82 -1.66 -9.80
N TYR A 93 -1.01 -2.00 -8.79
CA TYR A 93 0.01 -3.02 -8.89
C TYR A 93 -0.60 -4.37 -9.29
N VAL A 94 -1.61 -4.86 -8.58
CA VAL A 94 -2.29 -6.14 -8.88
C VAL A 94 -2.87 -6.12 -10.30
N THR A 95 -3.61 -5.07 -10.68
CA THR A 95 -4.17 -4.91 -12.01
C THR A 95 -3.08 -4.93 -13.07
N SER A 96 -2.03 -4.14 -12.83
CA SER A 96 -0.88 -4.12 -13.72
C SER A 96 -0.23 -5.49 -13.85
N ARG A 97 -0.27 -6.39 -12.85
CA ARG A 97 0.29 -7.75 -12.86
C ARG A 97 -0.67 -8.85 -13.33
N THR A 98 -1.96 -8.58 -13.45
CA THR A 98 -2.97 -9.56 -13.87
C THR A 98 -3.56 -9.28 -15.25
N ILE A 99 -4.13 -8.10 -15.45
CA ILE A 99 -4.86 -7.72 -16.66
C ILE A 99 -3.96 -6.91 -17.61
N GLY A 100 -2.91 -6.27 -17.08
CA GLY A 100 -2.12 -5.27 -17.78
C GLY A 100 -2.76 -3.88 -17.73
N LEU A 101 -2.00 -2.86 -18.11
CA LEU A 101 -2.49 -1.49 -18.21
C LEU A 101 -2.62 -1.09 -19.69
N PRO A 102 -3.70 -0.38 -20.07
CA PRO A 102 -3.88 0.07 -21.45
C PRO A 102 -2.71 0.96 -21.89
N GLY A 103 -2.21 0.76 -23.09
CA GLY A 103 -1.14 1.58 -23.67
C GLY A 103 0.26 1.26 -23.15
N THR A 104 0.45 0.19 -22.38
CA THR A 104 1.79 -0.26 -22.03
C THR A 104 2.52 -0.78 -23.28
N PRO A 105 3.74 -0.29 -23.55
CA PRO A 105 4.53 -0.83 -24.64
C PRO A 105 4.94 -2.29 -24.35
N PRO A 106 5.16 -3.11 -25.40
CA PRO A 106 5.70 -4.46 -25.20
C PRO A 106 7.06 -4.38 -24.51
N VAL A 107 7.28 -5.26 -23.52
CA VAL A 107 8.53 -5.27 -22.76
C VAL A 107 9.64 -5.86 -23.63
N PRO A 108 10.72 -5.13 -23.91
CA PRO A 108 11.91 -5.73 -24.49
C PRO A 108 12.47 -6.76 -23.49
N PHE A 109 12.65 -7.99 -23.96
CA PHE A 109 13.21 -9.09 -23.18
C PHE A 109 14.70 -8.77 -22.87
N HIS A 110 14.98 -8.19 -21.71
CA HIS A 110 16.33 -7.96 -21.23
C HIS A 110 16.52 -8.78 -19.96
N GLY A 111 17.22 -9.92 -20.09
CA GLY A 111 17.33 -10.99 -19.11
C GLY A 111 17.98 -10.67 -17.76
N ASP A 112 18.42 -9.45 -17.49
CA ASP A 112 19.35 -9.19 -16.38
C ASP A 112 18.84 -8.20 -15.30
N ARG A 113 17.59 -7.73 -15.39
CA ARG A 113 17.07 -6.73 -14.44
C ARG A 113 16.18 -7.34 -13.36
N TRP A 114 16.77 -8.12 -12.50
CA TRP A 114 16.08 -8.80 -11.41
C TRP A 114 15.57 -7.87 -10.28
N LEU A 115 16.11 -6.64 -10.16
CA LEU A 115 15.69 -5.67 -9.14
C LEU A 115 14.35 -4.99 -9.46
N ALA A 116 14.10 -4.71 -10.72
CA ALA A 116 12.95 -3.91 -11.17
C ALA A 116 11.82 -4.76 -11.74
N GLY A 117 11.47 -5.89 -11.19
CA GLY A 117 10.41 -6.78 -11.66
C GLY A 117 9.87 -6.43 -13.04
N GLN A 118 9.93 -7.31 -14.01
CA GLN A 118 9.50 -7.00 -15.38
C GLN A 118 8.03 -6.56 -15.37
N ALA A 119 7.77 -5.42 -15.99
CA ALA A 119 6.43 -4.97 -16.19
C ALA A 119 5.65 -5.92 -17.08
N MET A 120 4.37 -5.90 -16.96
CA MET A 120 3.42 -6.85 -17.48
C MET A 120 3.29 -6.90 -18.96
N VAL A 121 3.53 -8.06 -19.48
CA VAL A 121 3.11 -8.48 -20.81
C VAL A 121 1.91 -9.41 -20.65
N PRO A 122 0.82 -9.28 -21.42
CA PRO A 122 -0.32 -10.19 -21.36
C PRO A 122 0.06 -11.66 -21.59
N ASP A 123 1.11 -11.93 -22.37
CA ASP A 123 1.48 -13.26 -22.85
C ASP A 123 2.70 -13.91 -22.17
N GLY A 124 3.23 -13.32 -21.08
CA GLY A 124 4.44 -13.84 -20.41
C GLY A 124 4.27 -14.07 -18.91
N ALA A 125 5.01 -15.04 -18.38
CA ALA A 125 5.16 -15.23 -16.94
C ALA A 125 5.76 -13.94 -16.32
N LYS A 126 5.01 -13.32 -15.46
CA LYS A 126 5.34 -12.01 -14.89
C LYS A 126 6.29 -12.23 -13.72
N HIS A 127 7.56 -11.93 -13.92
CA HIS A 127 8.52 -12.01 -12.85
C HIS A 127 8.23 -10.91 -11.81
N VAL A 128 8.01 -11.34 -10.57
CA VAL A 128 7.91 -10.47 -9.41
C VAL A 128 9.30 -10.35 -8.82
N GLY A 129 9.87 -9.15 -8.87
CA GLY A 129 11.21 -8.90 -8.31
C GLY A 129 11.19 -8.77 -6.79
N PRO A 130 12.36 -8.90 -6.12
CA PRO A 130 12.46 -8.70 -4.68
C PRO A 130 11.99 -7.31 -4.23
N LEU A 131 12.23 -6.27 -5.04
CA LEU A 131 11.77 -4.91 -4.77
C LEU A 131 10.23 -4.81 -4.79
N ASP A 132 9.57 -5.51 -5.73
CA ASP A 132 8.10 -5.58 -5.79
C ASP A 132 7.52 -6.21 -4.51
N VAL A 133 8.10 -7.35 -4.09
CA VAL A 133 7.66 -8.05 -2.87
C VAL A 133 7.86 -7.18 -1.64
N PHE A 134 9.03 -6.54 -1.54
CA PHE A 134 9.33 -5.63 -0.43
C PHE A 134 8.35 -4.46 -0.38
N THR A 135 8.13 -3.80 -1.52
CA THR A 135 7.22 -2.64 -1.61
C THR A 135 5.80 -3.04 -1.27
N LEU A 136 5.29 -4.12 -1.87
CA LEU A 136 3.95 -4.63 -1.58
C LEU A 136 3.79 -5.00 -0.11
N ALA A 137 4.77 -5.68 0.49
CA ALA A 137 4.74 -6.02 1.91
C ALA A 137 4.72 -4.76 2.79
N ALA A 138 5.57 -3.76 2.49
CA ALA A 138 5.60 -2.49 3.20
C ALA A 138 4.24 -1.76 3.12
N GLU A 139 3.62 -1.73 1.94
CA GLU A 139 2.32 -1.10 1.72
C GLU A 139 1.18 -1.83 2.45
N VAL A 140 1.16 -3.16 2.42
CA VAL A 140 0.16 -3.95 3.16
C VAL A 140 0.29 -3.72 4.67
N VAL A 141 1.51 -3.77 5.21
CA VAL A 141 1.76 -3.51 6.64
C VAL A 141 1.42 -2.07 6.99
N LEU A 142 1.69 -1.09 6.10
CA LEU A 142 1.29 0.30 6.27
C LEU A 142 -0.24 0.43 6.41
N VAL A 143 -1.01 -0.20 5.53
CA VAL A 143 -2.49 -0.20 5.61
C VAL A 143 -2.96 -0.77 6.94
N VAL A 144 -2.41 -1.90 7.40
CA VAL A 144 -2.76 -2.53 8.68
C VAL A 144 -2.43 -1.60 9.85
N THR A 145 -1.24 -0.98 9.83
CA THR A 145 -0.79 -0.03 10.86
C THR A 145 -1.72 1.18 10.92
N LEU A 146 -2.03 1.81 9.78
CA LEU A 146 -2.94 2.94 9.70
C LEU A 146 -4.36 2.58 10.13
N LEU A 147 -4.83 1.37 9.83
CA LEU A 147 -6.12 0.87 10.31
C LEU A 147 -6.15 0.81 11.84
N GLY A 148 -5.06 0.35 12.46
CA GLY A 148 -4.89 0.33 13.91
C GLY A 148 -4.99 1.71 14.57
N MET A 149 -4.55 2.77 13.86
CA MET A 149 -4.61 4.15 14.34
C MET A 149 -6.02 4.76 14.32
N LEU A 150 -6.98 4.15 13.61
CA LEU A 150 -8.34 4.66 13.54
C LEU A 150 -9.13 4.40 14.84
N PRO A 151 -10.00 5.34 15.27
CA PRO A 151 -10.97 5.08 16.34
C PRO A 151 -11.87 3.88 16.03
N GLY A 152 -12.25 3.11 17.05
CA GLY A 152 -12.93 1.82 16.92
C GLY A 152 -14.05 1.76 15.87
N ARG A 153 -15.02 2.71 15.91
CA ARG A 153 -16.12 2.76 14.93
C ARG A 153 -15.63 2.98 13.49
N SER A 154 -14.61 3.83 13.30
CA SER A 154 -14.03 4.10 11.98
C SER A 154 -13.24 2.92 11.47
N ARG A 155 -12.45 2.28 12.35
CA ARG A 155 -11.68 1.09 12.06
C ARG A 155 -12.57 -0.04 11.53
N VAL A 156 -13.64 -0.37 12.26
CA VAL A 156 -14.59 -1.42 11.84
C VAL A 156 -15.22 -1.09 10.49
N ARG A 157 -15.68 0.16 10.29
CA ARG A 157 -16.27 0.56 8.99
C ARG A 157 -15.27 0.47 7.84
N THR A 158 -14.04 0.90 8.06
CA THR A 158 -13.00 0.86 7.02
C THR A 158 -12.58 -0.57 6.76
N ALA A 159 -12.37 -1.39 7.78
CA ALA A 159 -12.06 -2.82 7.63
C ALA A 159 -13.15 -3.56 6.84
N ASN A 160 -14.43 -3.33 7.16
CA ASN A 160 -15.53 -3.94 6.42
C ASN A 160 -15.55 -3.51 4.95
N ARG A 161 -15.27 -2.24 4.64
CA ARG A 161 -15.17 -1.77 3.25
C ARG A 161 -14.02 -2.44 2.49
N LEU A 162 -12.86 -2.59 3.14
CA LEU A 162 -11.72 -3.30 2.55
C LEU A 162 -12.03 -4.78 2.32
N MET A 163 -12.70 -5.41 3.26
CA MET A 163 -13.16 -6.80 3.13
C MET A 163 -14.11 -6.96 1.92
N TRP A 164 -15.12 -6.09 1.80
CA TRP A 164 -16.05 -6.13 0.67
C TRP A 164 -15.36 -5.86 -0.66
N LEU A 165 -14.40 -4.91 -0.69
CA LEU A 165 -13.57 -4.66 -1.86
C LEU A 165 -12.78 -5.90 -2.26
N GLY A 166 -12.14 -6.56 -1.30
CA GLY A 166 -11.38 -7.80 -1.53
C GLY A 166 -12.28 -8.92 -2.07
N LEU A 167 -13.48 -9.10 -1.48
CA LEU A 167 -14.45 -10.10 -1.94
C LEU A 167 -14.97 -9.80 -3.35
N ALA A 168 -15.24 -8.52 -3.66
CA ALA A 168 -15.67 -8.10 -4.99
C ALA A 168 -14.58 -8.36 -6.05
N LEU A 169 -13.32 -8.05 -5.74
CA LEU A 169 -12.20 -8.33 -6.63
C LEU A 169 -11.97 -9.82 -6.82
N TRP A 170 -12.07 -10.60 -5.74
CA TRP A 170 -11.98 -12.05 -5.81
C TRP A 170 -13.09 -12.64 -6.66
N GLY A 171 -14.36 -12.22 -6.45
CA GLY A 171 -15.49 -12.64 -7.28
C GLY A 171 -15.33 -12.25 -8.76
N ALA A 172 -14.86 -11.00 -9.03
CA ALA A 172 -14.61 -10.54 -10.39
C ALA A 172 -13.51 -11.39 -11.09
N SER A 173 -12.50 -11.85 -10.35
CA SER A 173 -11.45 -12.70 -10.93
C SER A 173 -11.99 -14.03 -11.46
N PHE A 174 -13.01 -14.62 -10.82
CA PHE A 174 -13.67 -15.82 -11.33
C PHE A 174 -14.43 -15.55 -12.63
N VAL A 175 -15.14 -14.42 -12.73
CA VAL A 175 -15.90 -14.07 -13.94
C VAL A 175 -14.98 -13.78 -15.14
N LEU A 176 -13.76 -13.31 -14.87
CA LEU A 176 -12.79 -12.98 -15.94
C LEU A 176 -11.92 -14.17 -16.36
N LEU A 177 -11.86 -15.23 -15.53
CA LEU A 177 -11.02 -16.40 -15.78
C LEU A 177 -11.83 -17.60 -16.34
N PHE A 178 -13.14 -17.57 -16.27
CA PHE A 178 -14.07 -18.60 -16.75
C PHE A 178 -15.18 -17.99 -17.62
#